data_947dd3db5b90da93c4e6db5711dbdad5
#
_entry.id   947dd3db5b90da93c4e6db5711dbdad5
#
_cell.length_a   1.000
_cell.length_b   1.000
_cell.length_c   1.000
_cell.angle_alpha   90.00
_cell.angle_beta   90.00
_cell.angle_gamma   90.00
#
_symmetry.space_group_name_H-M   'P 1'
#
loop_
_entity.id
_entity.type
_entity.pdbx_description
1 polymer ?
#
loop_
_entity_poly.entity_id
_entity_poly.type
_entity_poly.pdbx_seq_one_letter_code
_entity_poly.pdbx_strand_id
1 'polypeptide(L)'
;YITSSDRYLDDLGDTEGRWKNYADGKKYVDENGQIVISQWYRILGTWYYFDENGYMVTGWRMVNNKWYYLGNDGKMVIGWKQIGGVWYYMDADGAMATGWRQTGPGQWYYLNADGSMAASTVINGYTLDASGLWVN
;
A
#
# COMPACT_ATOMS: atom_id res chain seq x y z
N TYR A 1 -17.73 -13.17 -20.64
CA TYR A 1 -17.88 -12.42 -21.89
C TYR A 1 -17.50 -10.97 -21.70
N ILE A 2 -16.78 -10.42 -22.62
CA ILE A 2 -16.33 -9.04 -22.60
C ILE A 2 -17.07 -8.27 -23.67
N THR A 3 -17.72 -7.17 -23.30
CA THR A 3 -18.41 -6.32 -24.25
C THR A 3 -17.41 -5.63 -25.17
N SER A 4 -17.92 -5.06 -26.27
CA SER A 4 -17.03 -4.39 -27.20
C SER A 4 -16.32 -3.20 -26.58
N SER A 5 -16.96 -2.53 -25.61
CA SER A 5 -16.30 -1.42 -24.92
C SER A 5 -15.25 -1.88 -23.95
N ASP A 6 -15.34 -3.10 -23.44
CA ASP A 6 -14.38 -3.63 -22.50
C ASP A 6 -13.15 -4.19 -23.16
N ARG A 7 -13.30 -4.74 -24.34
CA ARG A 7 -12.22 -5.49 -24.96
C ARG A 7 -11.44 -4.71 -26.00
N TYR A 8 -11.71 -3.45 -26.10
CA TYR A 8 -11.15 -2.62 -27.17
C TYR A 8 -9.63 -2.67 -27.26
N LEU A 9 -8.95 -2.91 -26.17
CA LEU A 9 -7.50 -2.93 -26.15
C LEU A 9 -6.92 -4.30 -25.92
N ASP A 10 -7.67 -5.16 -25.27
CA ASP A 10 -7.08 -6.35 -24.71
C ASP A 10 -7.51 -7.64 -25.39
N ASP A 11 -8.18 -7.53 -26.49
CA ASP A 11 -8.61 -8.70 -27.24
C ASP A 11 -7.67 -9.04 -28.35
N LEU A 12 -6.39 -8.85 -28.12
CA LEU A 12 -5.37 -9.05 -29.15
C LEU A 12 -4.77 -10.43 -29.11
N GLY A 13 -5.52 -11.39 -28.59
CA GLY A 13 -5.01 -12.74 -28.45
C GLY A 13 -4.09 -12.91 -27.26
N ASP A 14 -3.99 -11.92 -26.43
CA ASP A 14 -3.16 -11.94 -25.25
C ASP A 14 -3.82 -12.81 -24.19
N THR A 15 -3.11 -13.81 -23.69
CA THR A 15 -3.62 -14.70 -22.65
C THR A 15 -3.18 -14.28 -21.26
N GLU A 16 -2.39 -13.22 -21.17
CA GLU A 16 -1.94 -12.72 -19.85
C GLU A 16 -2.94 -11.75 -19.29
N GLY A 17 -2.80 -11.45 -18.00
CA GLY A 17 -3.65 -10.50 -17.35
C GLY A 17 -3.47 -9.10 -17.90
N ARG A 18 -4.45 -8.25 -17.69
CA ARG A 18 -4.40 -6.89 -18.21
C ARG A 18 -5.25 -5.93 -17.40
N TRP A 19 -4.83 -4.67 -17.41
CA TRP A 19 -5.57 -3.60 -16.78
C TRP A 19 -6.73 -3.14 -17.65
N LYS A 20 -7.83 -2.74 -16.99
CA LYS A 20 -8.95 -2.11 -17.65
C LYS A 20 -9.30 -0.81 -16.95
N ASN A 21 -9.55 0.22 -17.73
CA ASN A 21 -9.85 1.55 -17.19
C ASN A 21 -11.34 1.83 -17.33
N TYR A 22 -11.93 2.26 -16.22
CA TYR A 22 -13.34 2.65 -16.17
C TYR A 22 -13.42 4.07 -15.66
N ALA A 23 -14.60 4.68 -15.80
CA ALA A 23 -14.80 6.04 -15.30
C ALA A 23 -14.55 6.12 -13.79
N ASP A 24 -14.89 5.05 -13.07
CA ASP A 24 -14.81 5.01 -11.63
C ASP A 24 -13.49 4.48 -11.10
N GLY A 25 -12.59 4.05 -11.97
CA GLY A 25 -11.31 3.51 -11.53
C GLY A 25 -10.80 2.40 -12.43
N LYS A 26 -9.89 1.60 -11.89
CA LYS A 26 -9.23 0.55 -12.65
C LYS A 26 -9.55 -0.81 -12.08
N LYS A 27 -9.65 -1.79 -12.98
CA LYS A 27 -9.78 -3.18 -12.60
C LYS A 27 -8.70 -3.98 -13.31
N TYR A 28 -8.44 -5.18 -12.81
CA TYR A 28 -7.47 -6.05 -13.45
C TYR A 28 -8.15 -7.38 -13.79
N VAL A 29 -7.93 -7.82 -15.01
CA VAL A 29 -8.46 -9.09 -15.50
C VAL A 29 -7.30 -10.08 -15.54
N ASP A 30 -7.44 -11.21 -14.87
CA ASP A 30 -6.37 -12.19 -14.80
C ASP A 30 -6.26 -12.98 -16.12
N GLU A 31 -5.30 -13.89 -16.17
CA GLU A 31 -5.03 -14.65 -17.38
C GLU A 31 -6.19 -15.57 -17.79
N ASN A 32 -7.10 -15.82 -16.86
CA ASN A 32 -8.28 -16.65 -17.13
C ASN A 32 -9.49 -15.80 -17.53
N GLY A 33 -9.28 -14.50 -17.70
CA GLY A 33 -10.38 -13.60 -18.10
C GLY A 33 -11.27 -13.18 -16.97
N GLN A 34 -10.84 -13.40 -15.72
CA GLN A 34 -11.66 -13.07 -14.56
C GLN A 34 -11.18 -11.80 -13.89
N ILE A 35 -12.12 -11.00 -13.43
CA ILE A 35 -11.81 -9.79 -12.70
C ILE A 35 -11.33 -10.13 -11.31
N VAL A 36 -10.19 -9.55 -10.91
CA VAL A 36 -9.63 -9.75 -9.58
C VAL A 36 -10.48 -8.96 -8.58
N ILE A 37 -10.94 -9.64 -7.53
CA ILE A 37 -11.78 -9.00 -6.50
C ILE A 37 -11.34 -9.42 -5.11
N SER A 38 -11.50 -8.52 -4.16
CA SER A 38 -11.37 -8.80 -2.71
C SER A 38 -10.07 -9.47 -2.36
N GLN A 39 -8.95 -9.02 -2.97
CA GLN A 39 -7.68 -9.68 -2.69
C GLN A 39 -6.50 -8.83 -3.10
N TRP A 40 -5.37 -9.15 -2.52
CA TRP A 40 -4.08 -8.69 -3.00
C TRP A 40 -3.75 -9.43 -4.30
N TYR A 41 -3.15 -8.72 -5.23
CA TYR A 41 -2.75 -9.35 -6.48
C TYR A 41 -1.45 -8.72 -6.94
N ARG A 42 -0.49 -9.58 -7.30
CA ARG A 42 0.83 -9.13 -7.70
C ARG A 42 0.90 -9.07 -9.22
N ILE A 43 1.24 -7.87 -9.72
CA ILE A 43 1.29 -7.63 -11.16
C ILE A 43 2.67 -7.07 -11.47
N LEU A 44 3.44 -7.80 -12.27
CA LEU A 44 4.80 -7.41 -12.64
C LEU A 44 5.64 -7.03 -11.41
N GLY A 45 5.53 -7.85 -10.38
CA GLY A 45 6.33 -7.68 -9.17
C GLY A 45 5.80 -6.67 -8.18
N THR A 46 4.69 -6.02 -8.46
CA THR A 46 4.11 -4.99 -7.60
C THR A 46 2.79 -5.45 -7.05
N TRP A 47 2.58 -5.21 -5.76
CA TRP A 47 1.34 -5.59 -5.09
C TRP A 47 0.31 -4.48 -5.18
N TYR A 48 -0.94 -4.89 -5.52
CA TYR A 48 -2.12 -4.04 -5.55
C TYR A 48 -3.20 -4.71 -4.75
N TYR A 49 -4.16 -3.92 -4.26
CA TYR A 49 -5.32 -4.49 -3.59
C TYR A 49 -6.58 -4.13 -4.38
N PHE A 50 -7.46 -5.11 -4.56
CA PHE A 50 -8.71 -4.92 -5.29
C PHE A 50 -9.88 -5.15 -4.35
N ASP A 51 -10.85 -4.25 -4.39
CA ASP A 51 -11.99 -4.31 -3.48
C ASP A 51 -13.02 -5.33 -3.97
N GLU A 52 -14.14 -5.39 -3.28
CA GLU A 52 -15.18 -6.39 -3.60
C GLU A 52 -15.84 -6.13 -4.95
N ASN A 53 -15.72 -4.93 -5.48
CA ASN A 53 -16.23 -4.60 -6.80
C ASN A 53 -15.16 -4.72 -7.88
N GLY A 54 -13.97 -5.13 -7.50
CA GLY A 54 -12.87 -5.29 -8.42
C GLY A 54 -12.06 -4.05 -8.69
N TYR A 55 -12.35 -2.94 -8.01
CA TYR A 55 -11.60 -1.71 -8.24
C TYR A 55 -10.29 -1.70 -7.50
N MET A 56 -9.26 -1.21 -8.17
CA MET A 56 -7.95 -0.99 -7.56
C MET A 56 -8.09 0.05 -6.45
N VAL A 57 -7.62 -0.31 -5.25
CA VAL A 57 -7.71 0.56 -4.10
C VAL A 57 -6.55 1.55 -4.09
N THR A 58 -6.83 2.79 -3.70
CA THR A 58 -5.81 3.81 -3.43
C THR A 58 -6.04 4.36 -2.03
N GLY A 59 -4.97 4.86 -1.41
CA GLY A 59 -5.06 5.40 -0.07
C GLY A 59 -4.99 4.32 0.99
N TRP A 60 -5.45 4.66 2.19
CA TRP A 60 -5.44 3.73 3.31
C TRP A 60 -6.47 2.62 3.14
N ARG A 61 -6.07 1.41 3.49
CA ARG A 61 -6.99 0.27 3.48
C ARG A 61 -6.66 -0.69 4.61
N MET A 62 -7.66 -1.08 5.37
CA MET A 62 -7.49 -2.10 6.40
C MET A 62 -7.81 -3.46 5.80
N VAL A 63 -6.86 -4.39 5.94
CA VAL A 63 -7.03 -5.75 5.46
C VAL A 63 -6.54 -6.67 6.58
N ASN A 64 -7.40 -7.56 7.05
CA ASN A 64 -7.08 -8.51 8.12
C ASN A 64 -6.49 -7.82 9.36
N ASN A 65 -7.12 -6.74 9.78
CA ASN A 65 -6.76 -5.98 10.98
C ASN A 65 -5.43 -5.25 10.89
N LYS A 66 -4.91 -5.04 9.69
CA LYS A 66 -3.71 -4.26 9.48
C LYS A 66 -3.97 -3.17 8.46
N TRP A 67 -3.34 -2.02 8.66
CA TRP A 67 -3.47 -0.91 7.73
C TRP A 67 -2.37 -0.97 6.68
N TYR A 68 -2.76 -0.71 5.44
CA TYR A 68 -1.84 -0.63 4.30
C TYR A 68 -2.10 0.68 3.58
N TYR A 69 -1.09 1.17 2.90
CA TYR A 69 -1.26 2.37 2.09
C TYR A 69 -0.94 2.06 0.64
N LEU A 70 -1.91 2.34 -0.22
CA LEU A 70 -1.75 2.17 -1.66
C LEU A 70 -1.61 3.56 -2.25
N GLY A 71 -0.57 3.77 -3.06
CA GLY A 71 -0.34 5.08 -3.67
C GLY A 71 -1.44 5.46 -4.64
N ASN A 72 -1.32 6.65 -5.22
CA ASN A 72 -2.29 7.09 -6.22
C ASN A 72 -2.30 6.20 -7.44
N ASP A 73 -1.21 5.50 -7.68
CA ASP A 73 -1.08 4.54 -8.77
C ASP A 73 -1.48 3.13 -8.35
N GLY A 74 -1.98 2.96 -7.12
CA GLY A 74 -2.41 1.68 -6.58
C GLY A 74 -1.29 0.83 -6.00
N LYS A 75 -0.04 1.24 -6.13
CA LYS A 75 1.09 0.43 -5.67
C LYS A 75 1.18 0.43 -4.15
N MET A 76 1.37 -0.75 -3.58
CA MET A 76 1.55 -0.89 -2.14
C MET A 76 2.84 -0.20 -1.72
N VAL A 77 2.74 0.67 -0.70
CA VAL A 77 3.89 1.42 -0.20
C VAL A 77 4.62 0.60 0.85
N ILE A 78 5.95 0.63 0.79
CA ILE A 78 6.84 0.01 1.78
C ILE A 78 7.81 1.09 2.23
N GLY A 79 8.18 1.07 3.51
CA GLY A 79 9.12 2.05 4.06
C GLY A 79 8.44 3.33 4.46
N TRP A 80 9.22 4.39 4.53
CA TRP A 80 8.73 5.69 4.97
C TRP A 80 7.81 6.33 3.94
N LYS A 81 6.72 6.93 4.43
CA LYS A 81 5.81 7.68 3.57
C LYS A 81 5.19 8.81 4.36
N GLN A 82 5.24 10.02 3.80
CA GLN A 82 4.58 11.17 4.39
C GLN A 82 3.18 11.30 3.78
N ILE A 83 2.17 11.27 4.63
CA ILE A 83 0.78 11.31 4.20
C ILE A 83 0.08 12.39 5.01
N GLY A 84 -0.42 13.42 4.33
CA GLY A 84 -1.07 14.51 5.03
C GLY A 84 -0.15 15.23 6.00
N GLY A 85 1.13 15.30 5.71
CA GLY A 85 2.11 15.94 6.57
C GLY A 85 2.64 15.06 7.70
N VAL A 86 2.14 13.84 7.82
CA VAL A 86 2.52 12.93 8.91
C VAL A 86 3.34 11.78 8.34
N TRP A 87 4.43 11.44 9.01
CA TRP A 87 5.27 10.33 8.60
C TRP A 87 4.79 9.02 9.17
N TYR A 88 4.72 8.01 8.30
CA TYR A 88 4.39 6.62 8.65
C TYR A 88 5.47 5.71 8.11
N TYR A 89 5.59 4.55 8.72
CA TYR A 89 6.52 3.53 8.24
C TYR A 89 5.75 2.25 7.93
N MET A 90 5.89 1.77 6.69
CA MET A 90 5.27 0.52 6.29
C MET A 90 6.33 -0.56 6.29
N ASP A 91 6.04 -1.65 7.00
CA ASP A 91 6.99 -2.76 7.10
C ASP A 91 7.19 -3.41 5.73
N ALA A 92 8.10 -4.37 5.66
CA ALA A 92 8.44 -5.01 4.39
C ALA A 92 7.24 -5.69 3.72
N ASP A 93 6.25 -6.09 4.51
CA ASP A 93 5.02 -6.69 4.00
C ASP A 93 3.94 -5.66 3.67
N GLY A 94 4.26 -4.38 3.80
CA GLY A 94 3.33 -3.29 3.54
C GLY A 94 2.49 -2.86 4.72
N ALA A 95 2.50 -3.62 5.82
CA ALA A 95 1.67 -3.29 6.97
C ALA A 95 2.22 -2.07 7.70
N MET A 96 1.31 -1.18 8.12
CA MET A 96 1.67 0.01 8.89
C MET A 96 2.32 -0.41 10.19
N ALA A 97 3.51 0.13 10.46
CA ALA A 97 4.27 -0.17 11.67
C ALA A 97 3.72 0.60 12.85
N THR A 98 3.78 -0.02 14.02
CA THR A 98 3.59 0.64 15.31
C THR A 98 4.69 0.14 16.25
N GLY A 99 5.08 0.97 17.21
CA GLY A 99 6.16 0.62 18.12
C GLY A 99 7.53 0.95 17.52
N TRP A 100 8.54 0.34 18.09
CA TRP A 100 9.92 0.60 17.68
C TRP A 100 10.25 -0.08 16.37
N ARG A 101 10.96 0.65 15.49
CA ARG A 101 11.47 0.08 14.24
C ARG A 101 12.90 0.58 14.01
N GLN A 102 13.76 -0.33 13.64
CA GLN A 102 15.13 -0.01 13.25
C GLN A 102 15.18 0.02 11.72
N THR A 103 15.57 1.17 11.18
CA THR A 103 15.59 1.35 9.73
C THR A 103 17.00 1.32 9.15
N GLY A 104 18.00 1.24 10.03
CA GLY A 104 19.39 1.15 9.66
C GLY A 104 20.22 0.98 10.92
N PRO A 105 21.54 0.80 10.81
CA PRO A 105 22.39 0.63 11.99
C PRO A 105 22.28 1.84 12.92
N GLY A 106 21.80 1.60 14.15
CA GLY A 106 21.64 2.65 15.13
C GLY A 106 20.50 3.63 14.85
N GLN A 107 19.67 3.36 13.86
CA GLN A 107 18.58 4.27 13.49
C GLN A 107 17.25 3.70 13.94
N TRP A 108 16.84 4.12 15.13
CA TRP A 108 15.59 3.67 15.74
C TRP A 108 14.57 4.78 15.74
N TYR A 109 13.33 4.42 15.42
CA TYR A 109 12.17 5.31 15.43
C TYR A 109 11.04 4.65 16.17
N TYR A 110 10.10 5.46 16.66
CA TYR A 110 8.92 4.96 17.33
C TYR A 110 7.67 5.44 16.59
N LEU A 111 6.81 4.47 16.26
CA LEU A 111 5.54 4.78 15.60
C LEU A 111 4.44 4.61 16.64
N ASN A 112 3.61 5.64 16.80
CA ASN A 112 2.52 5.63 17.75
C ASN A 112 1.46 4.59 17.37
N ALA A 113 0.47 4.39 18.24
CA ALA A 113 -0.57 3.40 17.99
C ALA A 113 -1.34 3.69 16.70
N ASP A 114 -1.43 4.95 16.29
CA ASP A 114 -2.09 5.33 15.04
C ASP A 114 -1.15 5.30 13.84
N GLY A 115 0.09 4.84 14.04
CA GLY A 115 1.09 4.75 12.99
C GLY A 115 1.93 5.99 12.81
N SER A 116 1.54 7.11 13.40
CA SER A 116 2.30 8.36 13.22
C SER A 116 3.65 8.28 13.91
N MET A 117 4.68 8.84 13.26
CA MET A 117 6.03 8.87 13.82
C MET A 117 6.09 9.81 14.99
N ALA A 118 6.58 9.32 16.14
CA ALA A 118 6.83 10.15 17.31
C ALA A 118 8.10 10.99 17.08
N ALA A 119 8.08 12.23 17.53
CA ALA A 119 9.22 13.13 17.36
C ALA A 119 9.23 14.14 18.49
N SER A 120 10.41 14.65 18.82
CA SER A 120 10.59 15.67 19.85
C SER A 120 9.92 15.27 21.16
N THR A 121 10.12 14.01 21.57
CA THR A 121 9.48 13.46 22.75
C THR A 121 10.33 12.36 23.37
N VAL A 122 9.88 11.83 24.48
CA VAL A 122 10.54 10.73 25.18
C VAL A 122 9.57 9.57 25.29
N ILE A 123 10.02 8.38 24.83
CA ILE A 123 9.23 7.16 24.90
C ILE A 123 9.96 6.19 25.81
N ASN A 124 9.38 5.90 26.98
CA ASN A 124 9.98 4.96 27.95
C ASN A 124 11.43 5.29 28.26
N GLY A 125 11.75 6.57 28.40
CA GLY A 125 13.10 7.01 28.71
C GLY A 125 14.00 7.23 27.51
N TYR A 126 13.55 6.90 26.31
CA TYR A 126 14.33 7.07 25.09
C TYR A 126 13.93 8.37 24.42
N THR A 127 14.93 9.23 24.15
CA THR A 127 14.70 10.54 23.57
C THR A 127 14.70 10.47 22.06
N LEU A 128 13.66 11.04 21.43
CA LEU A 128 13.55 11.15 19.99
C LEU A 128 13.70 12.61 19.59
N ASP A 129 14.50 12.86 18.57
CA ASP A 129 14.71 14.24 18.11
C ASP A 129 13.58 14.71 17.21
N ALA A 130 13.73 15.89 16.62
CA ALA A 130 12.67 16.46 15.77
C ALA A 130 12.42 15.66 14.51
N SER A 131 13.38 14.85 14.08
CA SER A 131 13.20 13.98 12.91
C SER A 131 12.65 12.60 13.30
N GLY A 132 12.41 12.37 14.58
CA GLY A 132 11.95 11.09 15.09
C GLY A 132 13.05 10.11 15.44
N LEU A 133 14.28 10.45 15.17
CA LEU A 133 15.41 9.54 15.39
C LEU A 133 15.75 9.47 16.88
N TRP A 134 15.98 8.26 17.37
CA TRP A 134 16.46 8.05 18.72
C TRP A 134 17.89 8.58 18.85
N VAL A 135 18.08 9.44 19.84
CA VAL A 135 19.39 10.07 20.05
C VAL A 135 19.98 9.78 21.42
N ASN A 136 19.22 9.12 22.30
CA ASN A 136 19.73 8.81 23.63
C ASN A 136 18.95 7.67 24.26
#